data_855c2794c360583145cb260e6295bfb8
#
_entry.id   855c2794c360583145cb260e6295bfb8
#
_cell.length_a   1.000
_cell.length_b   1.000
_cell.length_c   1.000
_cell.angle_alpha   90.00
_cell.angle_beta   90.00
_cell.angle_gamma   90.00
#
_symmetry.space_group_name_H-M   'P 1'
#
loop_
_entity.id
_entity.type
_entity.pdbx_description
1 polymer ?
#
loop_
_entity_poly.entity_id
_entity_poly.type
_entity_poly.pdbx_seq_one_letter_code
_entity_poly.pdbx_strand_id
1 'polypeptide(L)'
;MDKQEYNSIVSFIWGIADDCLRDVYVRGKYRDVILPMTVIRRLDAMLEETKENVLIMKKQLDAAHIDNQWPALCNAAGQAFCNASPFLLKDLTSRGKKQTLEADFKAYLDGFSPNVQEILDKFKFRDQIKTMVDADILGAVIEKFTSSDINLSPKPVYKDKEKKF
;
A
#
# COMPACT_ATOMS: atom_id res chain seq x y z
N MET A 1 -7.99 -17.90 1.32
CA MET A 1 -8.93 -17.23 0.36
C MET A 1 -9.58 -18.31 -0.48
N ASP A 2 -10.89 -18.37 -0.50
CA ASP A 2 -11.56 -19.31 -1.38
C ASP A 2 -11.62 -18.77 -2.82
N LYS A 3 -12.01 -19.63 -3.77
CA LYS A 3 -12.04 -19.28 -5.19
C LYS A 3 -13.04 -18.17 -5.49
N GLN A 4 -14.14 -18.12 -4.76
CA GLN A 4 -15.19 -17.12 -4.95
C GLN A 4 -14.71 -15.74 -4.50
N GLU A 5 -14.04 -15.64 -3.34
CA GLU A 5 -13.41 -14.41 -2.88
C GLU A 5 -12.34 -13.93 -3.84
N TYR A 6 -11.49 -14.85 -4.31
CA TYR A 6 -10.45 -14.54 -5.29
C TYR A 6 -11.04 -13.95 -6.56
N ASN A 7 -12.05 -14.59 -7.13
CA ASN A 7 -12.72 -14.12 -8.35
C ASN A 7 -13.38 -12.75 -8.15
N SER A 8 -13.97 -12.50 -6.99
CA SER A 8 -14.59 -11.22 -6.66
C SER A 8 -13.54 -10.10 -6.60
N ILE A 9 -12.40 -10.36 -5.97
CA ILE A 9 -11.30 -9.39 -5.89
C ILE A 9 -10.73 -9.11 -7.28
N VAL A 10 -10.48 -10.13 -8.08
CA VAL A 10 -9.96 -9.99 -9.44
C VAL A 10 -10.93 -9.17 -10.31
N SER A 11 -12.23 -9.48 -10.26
CA SER A 11 -13.24 -8.73 -11.00
C SER A 11 -13.31 -7.27 -10.57
N PHE A 12 -13.21 -7.01 -9.27
CA PHE A 12 -13.22 -5.65 -8.73
C PHE A 12 -11.99 -4.86 -9.19
N ILE A 13 -10.80 -5.48 -9.15
CA ILE A 13 -9.55 -4.84 -9.60
C ILE A 13 -9.62 -4.49 -11.09
N TRP A 14 -10.15 -5.38 -11.93
CA TRP A 14 -10.36 -5.08 -13.35
C TRP A 14 -11.39 -3.97 -13.56
N GLY A 15 -12.42 -3.90 -12.72
CA GLY A 15 -13.36 -2.79 -12.70
C GLY A 15 -12.69 -1.45 -12.40
N ILE A 16 -11.74 -1.41 -11.46
CA ILE A 16 -10.93 -0.22 -11.19
C ILE A 16 -10.15 0.21 -12.44
N ALA A 17 -9.53 -0.75 -13.10
CA ALA A 17 -8.77 -0.48 -14.32
C ALA A 17 -9.66 0.16 -15.39
N ASP A 18 -10.82 -0.41 -15.64
CA ASP A 18 -11.76 0.14 -16.63
C ASP A 18 -12.31 1.51 -16.21
N ASP A 19 -12.65 1.70 -14.95
CA ASP A 19 -13.26 2.94 -14.47
C ASP A 19 -12.26 4.11 -14.35
N CYS A 20 -11.05 3.83 -13.87
CA CYS A 20 -10.07 4.87 -13.55
C CYS A 20 -9.03 5.09 -14.64
N LEU A 21 -8.63 4.04 -15.37
CA LEU A 21 -7.48 4.08 -16.28
C LEU A 21 -7.86 4.17 -17.75
N ARG A 22 -9.11 3.96 -18.09
CA ARG A 22 -9.61 3.82 -19.47
C ARG A 22 -9.21 4.96 -20.41
N ASP A 23 -9.28 6.21 -19.92
CA ASP A 23 -9.02 7.39 -20.75
C ASP A 23 -7.57 7.87 -20.68
N VAL A 24 -6.75 7.27 -19.81
CA VAL A 24 -5.37 7.69 -19.53
C VAL A 24 -4.37 6.67 -20.06
N TYR A 25 -4.69 5.39 -19.95
CA TYR A 25 -3.82 4.28 -20.34
C TYR A 25 -4.45 3.44 -21.43
N VAL A 26 -3.64 2.94 -22.36
CA VAL A 26 -4.06 1.87 -23.25
C VAL A 26 -4.19 0.57 -22.44
N ARG A 27 -5.10 -0.29 -22.86
CA ARG A 27 -5.47 -1.51 -22.10
C ARG A 27 -4.28 -2.39 -21.71
N GLY A 28 -3.31 -2.54 -22.61
CA GLY A 28 -2.09 -3.32 -22.35
C GLY A 28 -1.16 -2.69 -21.32
N LYS A 29 -1.39 -1.46 -20.90
CA LYS A 29 -0.60 -0.73 -19.89
C LYS A 29 -1.26 -0.62 -18.52
N TYR A 30 -2.48 -1.10 -18.36
CA TYR A 30 -3.18 -1.11 -17.07
C TYR A 30 -2.36 -1.80 -15.97
N ARG A 31 -1.67 -2.87 -16.30
CA ARG A 31 -0.81 -3.62 -15.39
C ARG A 31 0.29 -2.77 -14.75
N ASP A 32 0.76 -1.73 -15.42
CA ASP A 32 1.82 -0.86 -14.91
C ASP A 32 1.37 -0.07 -13.67
N VAL A 33 0.07 0.09 -13.47
CA VAL A 33 -0.54 0.68 -12.28
C VAL A 33 -1.13 -0.39 -11.37
N ILE A 34 -1.88 -1.33 -11.92
CA ILE A 34 -2.65 -2.31 -11.14
C ILE A 34 -1.75 -3.27 -10.36
N LEU A 35 -0.67 -3.78 -10.97
CA LEU A 35 0.23 -4.71 -10.27
C LEU A 35 0.93 -4.06 -9.08
N PRO A 36 1.62 -2.90 -9.21
CA PRO A 36 2.23 -2.26 -8.06
C PRO A 36 1.21 -1.79 -7.02
N MET A 37 0.06 -1.29 -7.41
CA MET A 37 -0.98 -0.89 -6.46
C MET A 37 -1.53 -2.07 -5.66
N THR A 38 -1.69 -3.23 -6.30
CA THR A 38 -2.12 -4.46 -5.61
C THR A 38 -1.08 -4.90 -4.59
N VAL A 39 0.20 -4.87 -4.95
CA VAL A 39 1.31 -5.17 -4.02
C VAL A 39 1.31 -4.20 -2.86
N ILE A 40 1.25 -2.90 -3.12
CA ILE A 40 1.22 -1.85 -2.09
C ILE A 40 0.04 -2.05 -1.14
N ARG A 41 -1.15 -2.31 -1.66
CA ARG A 41 -2.35 -2.56 -0.84
C ARG A 41 -2.18 -3.77 0.07
N ARG A 42 -1.59 -4.86 -0.45
CA ARG A 42 -1.29 -6.06 0.34
C ARG A 42 -0.31 -5.78 1.46
N LEU A 43 0.79 -5.09 1.15
CA LEU A 43 1.82 -4.72 2.13
C LEU A 43 1.24 -3.81 3.21
N ASP A 44 0.47 -2.81 2.81
CA ASP A 44 -0.20 -1.88 3.72
C ASP A 44 -1.15 -2.63 4.67
N ALA A 45 -1.94 -3.55 4.16
CA ALA A 45 -2.86 -4.36 4.96
C ALA A 45 -2.12 -5.26 5.96
N MET A 46 -0.98 -5.82 5.57
CA MET A 46 -0.14 -6.63 6.47
C MET A 46 0.51 -5.81 7.59
N LEU A 47 0.77 -4.53 7.34
CA LEU A 47 1.45 -3.64 8.29
C LEU A 47 0.48 -2.85 9.18
N GLU A 48 -0.81 -2.87 8.89
CA GLU A 48 -1.80 -2.02 9.57
C GLU A 48 -1.83 -2.24 11.08
N GLU A 49 -1.83 -3.50 11.54
CA GLU A 49 -1.92 -3.84 12.97
C GLU A 49 -0.71 -3.36 13.79
N THR A 50 0.46 -3.31 13.17
CA THR A 50 1.72 -2.97 13.85
C THR A 50 2.23 -1.56 13.50
N LYS A 51 1.48 -0.80 12.73
CA LYS A 51 1.89 0.54 12.26
C LYS A 51 2.28 1.46 13.41
N GLU A 52 1.48 1.48 14.47
CA GLU A 52 1.75 2.31 15.65
C GLU A 52 3.07 1.93 16.34
N ASN A 53 3.34 0.63 16.46
CA ASN A 53 4.60 0.13 17.04
C ASN A 53 5.81 0.59 16.21
N VAL A 54 5.69 0.57 14.89
CA VAL A 54 6.75 1.05 13.98
C VAL A 54 6.99 2.55 14.19
N LEU A 55 5.94 3.35 14.29
CA LEU A 55 6.07 4.80 14.50
C LEU A 55 6.67 5.15 15.86
N ILE A 56 6.31 4.41 16.91
CA ILE A 56 6.92 4.56 18.24
C ILE A 56 8.41 4.23 18.19
N MET A 57 8.77 3.11 17.57
CA MET A 57 10.16 2.70 17.39
C MET A 57 10.94 3.73 16.58
N LYS A 58 10.35 4.27 15.51
CA LYS A 58 10.96 5.32 14.67
C LYS A 58 11.33 6.54 15.51
N LYS A 59 10.43 7.00 16.37
CA LYS A 59 10.67 8.12 17.29
C LYS A 59 11.84 7.84 18.22
N GLN A 60 11.90 6.65 18.79
CA GLN A 60 12.98 6.26 19.71
C GLN A 60 14.34 6.22 19.00
N LEU A 61 14.38 5.67 17.79
CA LEU A 61 15.60 5.57 17.01
C LEU A 61 16.08 6.94 16.54
N ASP A 62 15.19 7.83 16.14
CA ASP A 62 15.53 9.20 15.78
C ASP A 62 16.09 9.98 16.97
N ALA A 63 15.49 9.83 18.14
CA ALA A 63 15.96 10.45 19.39
C ALA A 63 17.35 9.93 19.81
N ALA A 64 17.66 8.67 19.51
CA ALA A 64 18.96 8.06 19.79
C ALA A 64 19.99 8.29 18.67
N HIS A 65 19.63 8.99 17.60
CA HIS A 65 20.49 9.30 16.44
C HIS A 65 21.04 8.05 15.76
N ILE A 66 20.21 6.99 15.64
CA ILE A 66 20.60 5.75 14.98
C ILE A 66 20.34 5.87 13.49
N ASP A 67 21.37 5.63 12.67
CA ASP A 67 21.30 5.78 11.21
C ASP A 67 20.64 4.56 10.54
N ASN A 68 21.07 3.34 10.89
CA ASN A 68 20.52 2.12 10.32
C ASN A 68 19.34 1.61 11.16
N GLN A 69 18.15 2.06 10.80
CA GLN A 69 16.93 1.79 11.57
C GLN A 69 16.12 0.61 11.06
N TRP A 70 16.33 0.16 9.84
CA TRP A 70 15.48 -0.81 9.18
C TRP A 70 15.33 -2.14 9.92
N PRO A 71 16.41 -2.76 10.48
CA PRO A 71 16.24 -4.00 11.22
C PRO A 71 15.31 -3.86 12.42
N ALA A 72 15.43 -2.79 13.19
CA ALA A 72 14.57 -2.52 14.35
C ALA A 72 13.13 -2.20 13.92
N LEU A 73 12.94 -1.43 12.86
CA LEU A 73 11.61 -1.08 12.35
C LEU A 73 10.89 -2.30 11.78
N CYS A 74 11.57 -3.15 11.04
CA CYS A 74 10.99 -4.40 10.54
C CYS A 74 10.64 -5.36 11.68
N ASN A 75 11.47 -5.42 12.72
CA ASN A 75 11.17 -6.21 13.91
C ASN A 75 9.91 -5.68 14.61
N ALA A 76 9.76 -4.37 14.76
CA ALA A 76 8.55 -3.74 15.32
C ALA A 76 7.30 -4.03 14.47
N ALA A 77 7.47 -4.11 13.17
CA ALA A 77 6.40 -4.46 12.22
C ALA A 77 6.05 -5.94 12.26
N GLY A 78 6.95 -6.80 12.74
CA GLY A 78 6.77 -8.24 12.71
C GLY A 78 6.86 -8.85 11.32
N GLN A 79 7.52 -8.18 10.38
CA GLN A 79 7.63 -8.56 8.98
C GLN A 79 9.06 -8.33 8.47
N ALA A 80 9.38 -8.93 7.32
CA ALA A 80 10.66 -8.70 6.65
C ALA A 80 10.72 -7.33 5.94
N PHE A 81 9.66 -6.55 6.01
CA PHE A 81 9.51 -5.22 5.44
C PHE A 81 8.74 -4.32 6.41
N CYS A 82 8.84 -3.01 6.23
CA CYS A 82 8.07 -2.05 7.03
C CYS A 82 7.86 -0.75 6.27
N ASN A 83 7.02 0.11 6.85
CA ASN A 83 6.78 1.47 6.36
C ASN A 83 6.89 2.44 7.53
N ALA A 84 7.87 3.33 7.47
CA ALA A 84 8.16 4.30 8.52
C ALA A 84 7.46 5.65 8.32
N SER A 85 6.66 5.82 7.26
CA SER A 85 5.87 7.03 7.06
C SER A 85 4.75 7.14 8.10
N PRO A 86 4.24 8.36 8.39
CA PRO A 86 3.13 8.51 9.32
C PRO A 86 1.77 8.11 8.73
N PHE A 87 1.75 7.59 7.50
CA PHE A 87 0.52 7.30 6.76
C PHE A 87 0.25 5.81 6.62
N LEU A 88 -1.03 5.44 6.70
CA LEU A 88 -1.58 4.25 6.05
C LEU A 88 -2.15 4.69 4.68
N LEU A 89 -2.29 3.76 3.76
CA LEU A 89 -2.78 4.08 2.41
C LEU A 89 -4.16 4.77 2.44
N LYS A 90 -5.05 4.34 3.33
CA LYS A 90 -6.38 4.93 3.53
C LYS A 90 -6.34 6.38 4.02
N ASP A 91 -5.28 6.77 4.73
CA ASP A 91 -5.17 8.13 5.29
C ASP A 91 -4.96 9.18 4.20
N LEU A 92 -4.42 8.76 3.07
CA LEU A 92 -4.06 9.68 1.97
C LEU A 92 -5.27 10.35 1.35
N THR A 93 -6.39 9.65 1.24
CA THR A 93 -7.62 10.16 0.65
C THR A 93 -8.58 10.73 1.69
N SER A 94 -8.48 10.31 2.95
CA SER A 94 -9.34 10.78 4.04
C SER A 94 -9.08 12.23 4.45
N ARG A 95 -7.91 12.76 4.10
CA ARG A 95 -7.50 14.13 4.46
C ARG A 95 -8.17 15.24 3.65
N GLY A 96 -8.89 14.91 2.59
CA GLY A 96 -9.68 15.86 1.79
C GLY A 96 -8.89 16.94 1.06
N LYS A 97 -7.56 16.81 0.95
CA LYS A 97 -6.70 17.80 0.32
C LYS A 97 -6.03 17.23 -0.93
N LYS A 98 -6.63 17.46 -2.09
CA LYS A 98 -6.04 17.09 -3.39
C LYS A 98 -4.64 17.66 -3.60
N GLN A 99 -4.36 18.85 -3.06
CA GLN A 99 -3.09 19.55 -3.25
C GLN A 99 -1.89 18.86 -2.60
N THR A 100 -2.12 18.10 -1.51
CA THR A 100 -1.06 17.40 -0.79
C THR A 100 -0.98 15.92 -1.13
N LEU A 101 -1.93 15.40 -1.90
CA LEU A 101 -2.04 13.96 -2.19
C LEU A 101 -0.78 13.39 -2.84
N GLU A 102 -0.26 14.06 -3.87
CA GLU A 102 0.97 13.63 -4.56
C GLU A 102 2.15 13.57 -3.59
N ALA A 103 2.36 14.64 -2.82
CA ALA A 103 3.45 14.73 -1.86
C ALA A 103 3.31 13.69 -0.75
N ASP A 104 2.10 13.50 -0.23
CA ASP A 104 1.81 12.54 0.82
C ASP A 104 1.99 11.10 0.32
N PHE A 105 1.56 10.80 -0.90
CA PHE A 105 1.75 9.48 -1.48
C PHE A 105 3.22 9.18 -1.74
N LYS A 106 3.98 10.14 -2.25
CA LYS A 106 5.43 10.00 -2.41
C LYS A 106 6.13 9.77 -1.06
N ALA A 107 5.74 10.51 -0.02
CA ALA A 107 6.26 10.32 1.33
C ALA A 107 5.91 8.93 1.89
N TYR A 108 4.70 8.47 1.63
CA TYR A 108 4.26 7.13 2.01
C TYR A 108 5.15 6.06 1.33
N LEU A 109 5.38 6.17 0.04
CA LEU A 109 6.24 5.23 -0.70
C LEU A 109 7.68 5.28 -0.23
N ASP A 110 8.21 6.48 0.04
CA ASP A 110 9.57 6.66 0.55
C ASP A 110 9.77 6.04 1.94
N GLY A 111 8.69 5.88 2.70
CA GLY A 111 8.71 5.25 4.02
C GLY A 111 8.88 3.75 4.00
N PHE A 112 8.72 3.08 2.87
CA PHE A 112 8.94 1.64 2.77
C PHE A 112 10.42 1.28 2.90
N SER A 113 10.68 0.09 3.48
CA SER A 113 12.02 -0.46 3.63
C SER A 113 12.69 -0.68 2.26
N PRO A 114 14.05 -0.76 2.22
CA PRO A 114 14.78 -0.82 0.95
C PRO A 114 14.38 -1.97 0.02
N ASN A 115 14.01 -3.12 0.56
CA ASN A 115 13.55 -4.26 -0.23
C ASN A 115 12.25 -3.96 -1.00
N VAL A 116 11.34 -3.18 -0.40
CA VAL A 116 10.12 -2.75 -1.08
C VAL A 116 10.43 -1.67 -2.12
N GLN A 117 11.34 -0.73 -1.81
CA GLN A 117 11.80 0.27 -2.79
C GLN A 117 12.31 -0.40 -4.07
N GLU A 118 13.08 -1.47 -3.92
CA GLU A 118 13.59 -2.24 -5.04
C GLU A 118 12.47 -2.83 -5.91
N ILE A 119 11.42 -3.33 -5.29
CA ILE A 119 10.23 -3.84 -6.00
C ILE A 119 9.54 -2.71 -6.78
N LEU A 120 9.33 -1.56 -6.14
CA LEU A 120 8.69 -0.40 -6.78
C LEU A 120 9.51 0.12 -7.96
N ASP A 121 10.84 0.12 -7.84
CA ASP A 121 11.74 0.53 -8.91
C ASP A 121 11.67 -0.42 -10.12
N LYS A 122 11.53 -1.72 -9.88
CA LYS A 122 11.35 -2.71 -10.94
C LYS A 122 10.06 -2.49 -11.73
N PHE A 123 9.00 -2.05 -11.08
CA PHE A 123 7.75 -1.67 -11.74
C PHE A 123 7.81 -0.30 -12.41
N LYS A 124 8.84 0.51 -12.12
CA LYS A 124 8.92 1.92 -12.53
C LYS A 124 7.67 2.70 -12.10
N PHE A 125 7.20 2.41 -10.91
CA PHE A 125 5.91 2.92 -10.43
C PHE A 125 5.91 4.44 -10.21
N ARG A 126 7.04 5.01 -9.84
CA ARG A 126 7.13 6.47 -9.64
C ARG A 126 6.86 7.26 -10.93
N ASP A 127 7.17 6.69 -12.08
CA ASP A 127 6.84 7.28 -13.38
C ASP A 127 5.32 7.33 -13.60
N GLN A 128 4.60 6.32 -13.11
CA GLN A 128 3.14 6.25 -13.20
C GLN A 128 2.44 7.28 -12.31
N ILE A 129 3.04 7.65 -11.19
CA ILE A 129 2.47 8.65 -10.28
C ILE A 129 2.27 9.98 -11.01
N LYS A 130 3.27 10.45 -11.73
CA LYS A 130 3.18 11.69 -12.50
C LYS A 130 2.05 11.62 -13.53
N THR A 131 1.94 10.53 -14.27
CA THR A 131 0.87 10.32 -15.24
C THR A 131 -0.51 10.39 -14.59
N MET A 132 -0.68 9.75 -13.44
CA MET A 132 -1.95 9.77 -12.70
C MET A 132 -2.28 11.15 -12.12
N VAL A 133 -1.27 11.89 -11.67
CA VAL A 133 -1.46 13.26 -11.15
C VAL A 133 -1.86 14.19 -12.28
N ASP A 134 -1.17 14.15 -13.40
CA ASP A 134 -1.46 14.99 -14.57
C ASP A 134 -2.86 14.75 -15.12
N ALA A 135 -3.35 13.53 -15.02
CA ALA A 135 -4.71 13.15 -15.45
C ALA A 135 -5.78 13.29 -14.36
N ASP A 136 -5.39 13.71 -13.15
CA ASP A 136 -6.28 13.88 -11.98
C ASP A 136 -7.00 12.58 -11.59
N ILE A 137 -6.33 11.43 -11.69
CA ILE A 137 -6.92 10.12 -11.33
C ILE A 137 -6.26 9.45 -10.11
N LEU A 138 -5.17 10.01 -9.59
CA LEU A 138 -4.43 9.39 -8.49
C LEU A 138 -5.33 9.16 -7.26
N GLY A 139 -6.09 10.15 -6.86
CA GLY A 139 -7.02 10.06 -5.72
C GLY A 139 -8.06 8.97 -5.92
N ALA A 140 -8.66 8.90 -7.10
CA ALA A 140 -9.65 7.88 -7.43
C ALA A 140 -9.07 6.46 -7.39
N VAL A 141 -7.85 6.27 -7.90
CA VAL A 141 -7.16 4.97 -7.87
C VAL A 141 -6.90 4.54 -6.42
N ILE A 142 -6.32 5.41 -5.59
CA ILE A 142 -6.05 5.10 -4.17
C ILE A 142 -7.35 4.79 -3.44
N GLU A 143 -8.38 5.59 -3.64
CA GLU A 143 -9.69 5.43 -2.99
C GLU A 143 -10.32 4.07 -3.31
N LYS A 144 -10.24 3.64 -4.56
CA LYS A 144 -10.75 2.34 -4.99
C LYS A 144 -9.96 1.19 -4.37
N PHE A 145 -8.63 1.28 -4.31
CA PHE A 145 -7.79 0.25 -3.70
C PHE A 145 -7.93 0.17 -2.19
N THR A 146 -8.35 1.24 -1.52
CA THR A 146 -8.61 1.25 -0.07
C THR A 146 -10.06 0.92 0.29
N SER A 147 -10.91 0.65 -0.71
CA SER A 147 -12.29 0.23 -0.52
C SER A 147 -12.36 -1.11 0.24
N SER A 148 -13.41 -1.28 1.04
CA SER A 148 -13.70 -2.53 1.75
C SER A 148 -13.96 -3.71 0.81
N ASP A 149 -14.25 -3.46 -0.46
CA ASP A 149 -14.41 -4.50 -1.48
C ASP A 149 -13.10 -5.21 -1.81
N ILE A 150 -11.95 -4.59 -1.52
CA ILE A 150 -10.63 -5.20 -1.64
C ILE A 150 -10.09 -5.47 -0.24
N ASN A 151 -10.22 -6.73 0.20
CA ASN A 151 -9.65 -7.17 1.46
C ASN A 151 -8.45 -8.08 1.21
N LEU A 152 -7.26 -7.51 1.29
CA LEU A 152 -5.99 -8.20 1.16
C LEU A 152 -5.29 -8.41 2.52
N SER A 153 -6.03 -8.26 3.61
CA SER A 153 -5.54 -8.52 4.97
C SER A 153 -5.18 -9.99 5.14
N PRO A 154 -4.16 -10.31 5.97
CA PRO A 154 -3.89 -11.70 6.32
C PRO A 154 -5.11 -12.31 7.00
N LYS A 155 -5.51 -13.51 6.58
CA LYS A 155 -6.56 -14.23 7.29
C LYS A 155 -6.06 -14.62 8.69
N PRO A 156 -6.90 -14.51 9.72
CA PRO A 156 -6.54 -14.97 11.06
C PRO A 156 -6.54 -16.51 11.11
N VAL A 157 -5.51 -17.11 10.52
CA VAL A 157 -5.36 -18.59 10.42
C VAL A 157 -5.31 -19.24 11.80
N TYR A 158 -5.01 -18.46 12.84
CA TYR A 158 -4.83 -19.00 14.19
C TYR A 158 -6.10 -19.02 15.06
N LYS A 159 -7.09 -18.20 14.77
CA LYS A 159 -8.32 -18.17 15.57
C LYS A 159 -9.19 -19.41 15.39
N ASP A 160 -9.09 -20.08 14.25
CA ASP A 160 -9.85 -21.29 14.00
C ASP A 160 -9.19 -22.55 14.57
N LYS A 161 -7.87 -22.51 14.85
CA LYS A 161 -7.17 -23.62 15.49
C LYS A 161 -7.38 -23.65 17.01
N GLU A 162 -7.56 -22.49 17.62
CA GLU A 162 -7.82 -22.41 19.08
C GLU A 162 -9.25 -22.85 19.43
N LYS A 163 -10.17 -22.82 18.49
CA LYS A 163 -11.55 -23.28 18.72
C LYS A 163 -11.73 -24.79 18.61
N LYS A 164 -10.70 -25.53 18.17
CA LYS A 164 -10.76 -27.00 18.03
C LYS A 164 -10.14 -27.75 19.22
N PHE A 165 -9.66 -27.04 20.18
CA PHE A 165 -9.14 -27.56 21.42
C PHE A 165 -9.91 -26.92 22.59
#